data_54bea53b663f60f2780992712150fbef
#
_entry.id   54bea53b663f60f2780992712150fbef
#
_cell.length_a   1.000
_cell.length_b   1.000
_cell.length_c   1.000
_cell.angle_alpha   90.00
_cell.angle_beta   90.00
_cell.angle_gamma   90.00
#
_symmetry.space_group_name_H-M   'P 1'
#
loop_
_entity.id
_entity.type
_entity.pdbx_description
1 polymer ?
#
loop_
_entity_poly.entity_id
_entity_poly.type
_entity_poly.pdbx_seq_one_letter_code
_entity_poly.pdbx_strand_id
1 'polypeptide(L)'
;MASLKLRRIDLTANNAAAQITKLRDQFRYDSEVVSTAGKKLTHAVFGEALSPVRAVERICSEVRDKGLSAVLSYTEQFDKVKLKADALRVKPAELAEAHASVAPEFLEAIRQVLYNVVQFQSGVLHRDAVMRVSERHELHLRYRPLDRVGVYCPGGAAAYPSTLLMTVGPAQAAGVEQIVVCMPPKDTGAYNREMLATCYELGIKEVYRIGGAQAIAAMAYGVEGLPAVDMIVGPGNQYVALAKKHVFGQVAIDCIAGPSEIVVAADDAAHPDWVALDMIAQAEHSPGVSVLVTWYEPLIEEVNESIAKKLAKLSRADLARDSLERFGALVLAPDKKSALECVNALAPEHLHIQTRDPEAFAEQVRNAGAVFLGPFTPVAVGDYAAGPSHVLPTGGTARWASGLNANDFRKRTSLMRFTRNGLKDIAPDVIYLANVEGLTAHAASVEIRANNNGPEARPKPKVDKVPAAAAAKK
;
A
#
# COMPACT_ATOMS: atom_id res chain seq x y z
N MET A 1 5.79 21.55 -32.85
CA MET A 1 5.16 20.76 -31.78
C MET A 1 4.18 21.67 -31.05
N ALA A 2 2.97 21.22 -30.70
CA ALA A 2 2.05 22.04 -29.91
C ALA A 2 2.73 22.31 -28.53
N SER A 3 2.63 23.58 -28.07
CA SER A 3 3.18 23.96 -26.78
C SER A 3 2.47 23.19 -25.65
N LEU A 4 3.22 22.59 -24.74
CA LEU A 4 2.68 21.93 -23.56
C LEU A 4 2.01 22.98 -22.66
N LYS A 5 0.76 22.74 -22.25
CA LYS A 5 -0.02 23.68 -21.42
C LYS A 5 -0.16 23.13 -19.99
N LEU A 6 0.87 23.33 -19.17
CA LEU A 6 0.76 23.06 -17.74
C LEU A 6 0.00 24.19 -17.02
N ARG A 7 -0.77 23.81 -16.00
CA ARG A 7 -1.44 24.77 -15.12
C ARG A 7 -0.38 25.53 -14.31
N ARG A 8 -0.47 26.88 -14.30
CA ARG A 8 0.37 27.71 -13.42
C ARG A 8 -0.46 28.23 -12.26
N ILE A 9 0.09 28.16 -11.07
CA ILE A 9 -0.54 28.64 -9.82
C ILE A 9 0.48 29.53 -9.10
N ASP A 10 0.09 30.77 -8.85
CA ASP A 10 0.84 31.69 -8.03
C ASP A 10 0.20 31.76 -6.64
N LEU A 11 0.96 31.41 -5.59
CA LEU A 11 0.45 31.39 -4.22
C LEU A 11 0.17 32.78 -3.63
N THR A 12 0.61 33.85 -4.28
CA THR A 12 0.27 35.24 -3.91
C THR A 12 -1.10 35.67 -4.42
N ALA A 13 -1.69 34.94 -5.37
CA ALA A 13 -2.97 35.29 -5.94
C ALA A 13 -4.13 35.04 -4.95
N ASN A 14 -5.14 35.90 -4.98
CA ASN A 14 -6.31 35.86 -4.08
C ASN A 14 -7.06 34.51 -4.13
N ASN A 15 -6.98 33.78 -5.23
CA ASN A 15 -7.66 32.48 -5.44
C ASN A 15 -6.72 31.27 -5.28
N ALA A 16 -5.49 31.45 -4.82
CA ALA A 16 -4.47 30.40 -4.71
C ALA A 16 -4.97 29.21 -3.86
N ALA A 17 -5.54 29.48 -2.69
CA ALA A 17 -6.07 28.43 -1.81
C ALA A 17 -7.15 27.58 -2.50
N ALA A 18 -8.04 28.19 -3.27
CA ALA A 18 -9.06 27.46 -4.03
C ALA A 18 -8.44 26.64 -5.16
N GLN A 19 -7.39 27.14 -5.83
CA GLN A 19 -6.67 26.41 -6.87
C GLN A 19 -5.91 25.19 -6.29
N ILE A 20 -5.26 25.33 -5.14
CA ILE A 20 -4.59 24.22 -4.45
C ILE A 20 -5.62 23.18 -3.97
N THR A 21 -6.77 23.60 -3.44
CA THR A 21 -7.86 22.69 -3.09
C THR A 21 -8.34 21.91 -4.31
N LYS A 22 -8.59 22.59 -5.41
CA LYS A 22 -8.99 21.93 -6.67
C LYS A 22 -7.92 20.99 -7.21
N LEU A 23 -6.64 21.34 -7.08
CA LEU A 23 -5.52 20.48 -7.47
C LEU A 23 -5.51 19.21 -6.61
N ARG A 24 -5.61 19.35 -5.29
CA ARG A 24 -5.66 18.21 -4.35
C ARG A 24 -6.86 17.30 -4.60
N ASP A 25 -8.03 17.85 -4.95
CA ASP A 25 -9.22 17.04 -5.22
C ASP A 25 -9.04 16.17 -6.48
N GLN A 26 -8.16 16.53 -7.40
CA GLN A 26 -7.80 15.71 -8.56
C GLN A 26 -6.98 14.46 -8.18
N PHE A 27 -6.34 14.44 -7.01
CA PHE A 27 -5.60 13.29 -6.49
C PHE A 27 -6.51 12.17 -5.99
N ARG A 28 -7.83 12.41 -5.92
CA ARG A 28 -8.80 11.46 -5.38
C ARG A 28 -9.60 10.81 -6.51
N TYR A 29 -9.90 9.52 -6.33
CA TYR A 29 -10.96 8.92 -7.12
C TYR A 29 -12.31 9.48 -6.66
N ASP A 30 -13.04 10.11 -7.59
CA ASP A 30 -14.45 10.42 -7.36
C ASP A 30 -15.27 9.15 -7.59
N SER A 31 -15.78 8.60 -6.49
CA SER A 31 -16.53 7.34 -6.49
C SER A 31 -17.89 7.43 -7.18
N GLU A 32 -18.41 8.64 -7.38
CA GLU A 32 -19.73 8.88 -7.99
C GLU A 32 -19.62 9.26 -9.49
N VAL A 33 -18.47 9.74 -9.96
CA VAL A 33 -18.30 10.11 -11.36
C VAL A 33 -18.20 8.86 -12.24
N VAL A 34 -19.16 8.71 -13.12
CA VAL A 34 -19.23 7.61 -14.07
C VAL A 34 -18.80 8.07 -15.44
N SER A 35 -17.65 7.59 -15.92
CA SER A 35 -17.21 7.84 -17.31
C SER A 35 -18.20 7.23 -18.31
N THR A 36 -18.25 7.77 -19.53
CA THR A 36 -19.09 7.21 -20.60
C THR A 36 -18.75 5.73 -20.88
N ALA A 37 -17.48 5.37 -20.84
CA ALA A 37 -17.03 3.98 -20.97
C ALA A 37 -17.51 3.12 -19.79
N GLY A 38 -17.42 3.63 -18.56
CA GLY A 38 -17.91 2.97 -17.36
C GLY A 38 -19.42 2.71 -17.41
N LYS A 39 -20.22 3.69 -17.87
CA LYS A 39 -21.67 3.50 -18.07
C LYS A 39 -21.98 2.38 -19.06
N LYS A 40 -21.30 2.35 -20.20
CA LYS A 40 -21.46 1.30 -21.21
C LYS A 40 -21.07 -0.09 -20.64
N LEU A 41 -19.96 -0.16 -19.94
CA LEU A 41 -19.47 -1.41 -19.34
C LEU A 41 -20.44 -1.95 -18.28
N THR A 42 -20.87 -1.11 -17.33
CA THR A 42 -21.80 -1.53 -16.27
C THR A 42 -23.16 -1.89 -16.85
N HIS A 43 -23.66 -1.16 -17.85
CA HIS A 43 -24.90 -1.52 -18.53
C HIS A 43 -24.81 -2.89 -19.23
N ALA A 44 -23.68 -3.18 -19.90
CA ALA A 44 -23.45 -4.47 -20.56
C ALA A 44 -23.40 -5.65 -19.56
N VAL A 45 -22.84 -5.41 -18.35
CA VAL A 45 -22.67 -6.46 -17.33
C VAL A 45 -23.90 -6.63 -16.45
N PHE A 46 -24.55 -5.52 -16.03
CA PHE A 46 -25.59 -5.52 -15.03
C PHE A 46 -27.00 -5.22 -15.57
N GLY A 47 -27.12 -4.88 -16.88
CA GLY A 47 -28.38 -4.46 -17.50
C GLY A 47 -28.75 -3.00 -17.20
N GLU A 48 -27.96 -2.30 -16.39
CA GLU A 48 -28.16 -0.90 -16.02
C GLU A 48 -26.84 -0.16 -15.83
N ALA A 49 -26.86 1.18 -15.96
CA ALA A 49 -25.67 2.01 -15.77
C ALA A 49 -25.49 2.27 -14.26
N LEU A 50 -24.48 1.65 -13.65
CA LEU A 50 -24.17 1.79 -12.23
C LEU A 50 -23.00 2.76 -12.00
N SER A 51 -23.01 3.48 -10.88
CA SER A 51 -21.82 4.16 -10.37
C SER A 51 -20.76 3.13 -9.96
N PRO A 52 -19.46 3.50 -9.95
CA PRO A 52 -18.39 2.59 -9.53
C PRO A 52 -18.65 1.95 -8.14
N VAL A 53 -19.17 2.73 -7.20
CA VAL A 53 -19.51 2.23 -5.85
C VAL A 53 -20.59 1.16 -5.93
N ARG A 54 -21.70 1.42 -6.64
CA ARG A 54 -22.81 0.46 -6.78
C ARG A 54 -22.40 -0.81 -7.52
N ALA A 55 -21.57 -0.67 -8.56
CA ALA A 55 -21.05 -1.83 -9.26
C ALA A 55 -20.19 -2.71 -8.34
N VAL A 56 -19.32 -2.10 -7.53
CA VAL A 56 -18.48 -2.81 -6.56
C VAL A 56 -19.31 -3.47 -5.45
N GLU A 57 -20.28 -2.76 -4.87
CA GLU A 57 -21.21 -3.33 -3.88
C GLU A 57 -21.90 -4.60 -4.41
N ARG A 58 -22.36 -4.54 -5.66
CA ARG A 58 -23.03 -5.68 -6.30
C ARG A 58 -22.06 -6.83 -6.55
N ILE A 59 -20.85 -6.55 -7.08
CA ILE A 59 -19.83 -7.58 -7.30
C ILE A 59 -19.49 -8.26 -5.98
N CYS A 60 -19.18 -7.49 -4.94
CA CYS A 60 -18.81 -8.03 -3.64
C CYS A 60 -19.92 -8.88 -3.00
N SER A 61 -21.18 -8.40 -3.07
CA SER A 61 -22.33 -9.16 -2.58
C SER A 61 -22.51 -10.47 -3.35
N GLU A 62 -22.46 -10.43 -4.68
CA GLU A 62 -22.62 -11.63 -5.49
C GLU A 62 -21.47 -12.65 -5.30
N VAL A 63 -20.24 -12.19 -5.13
CA VAL A 63 -19.12 -13.10 -4.80
C VAL A 63 -19.32 -13.73 -3.43
N ARG A 64 -19.74 -12.97 -2.44
CA ARG A 64 -20.03 -13.50 -1.10
C ARG A 64 -21.15 -14.57 -1.14
N ASP A 65 -22.23 -14.30 -1.90
CA ASP A 65 -23.42 -15.13 -1.88
C ASP A 65 -23.34 -16.34 -2.84
N LYS A 66 -22.62 -16.21 -3.97
CA LYS A 66 -22.53 -17.21 -5.04
C LYS A 66 -21.13 -17.85 -5.17
N GLY A 67 -20.14 -17.36 -4.42
CA GLY A 67 -18.80 -17.91 -4.38
C GLY A 67 -18.08 -17.94 -5.73
N LEU A 68 -17.42 -19.05 -6.01
CA LEU A 68 -16.59 -19.22 -7.21
C LEU A 68 -17.36 -18.99 -8.52
N SER A 69 -18.65 -19.32 -8.57
CA SER A 69 -19.45 -19.11 -9.80
C SER A 69 -19.54 -17.64 -10.20
N ALA A 70 -19.70 -16.73 -9.21
CA ALA A 70 -19.69 -15.29 -9.47
C ALA A 70 -18.32 -14.79 -9.91
N VAL A 71 -17.24 -15.28 -9.29
CA VAL A 71 -15.85 -14.95 -9.69
C VAL A 71 -15.59 -15.30 -11.14
N LEU A 72 -15.93 -16.53 -11.57
CA LEU A 72 -15.74 -16.97 -12.94
C LEU A 72 -16.58 -16.15 -13.93
N SER A 73 -17.85 -15.88 -13.59
CA SER A 73 -18.75 -15.06 -14.39
C SER A 73 -18.21 -13.63 -14.59
N TYR A 74 -17.74 -12.96 -13.52
CA TYR A 74 -17.17 -11.62 -13.64
C TYR A 74 -15.82 -11.61 -14.36
N THR A 75 -15.01 -12.64 -14.20
CA THR A 75 -13.77 -12.80 -14.98
C THR A 75 -14.05 -12.89 -16.48
N GLU A 76 -15.06 -13.69 -16.87
CA GLU A 76 -15.48 -13.75 -18.28
C GLU A 76 -16.03 -12.40 -18.79
N GLN A 77 -16.81 -11.70 -17.96
CA GLN A 77 -17.44 -10.44 -18.35
C GLN A 77 -16.47 -9.26 -18.42
N PHE A 78 -15.53 -9.13 -17.50
CA PHE A 78 -14.61 -7.99 -17.44
C PHE A 78 -13.28 -8.26 -18.17
N ASP A 79 -12.70 -9.44 -17.98
CA ASP A 79 -11.40 -9.77 -18.55
C ASP A 79 -11.53 -10.46 -19.94
N LYS A 80 -12.75 -10.83 -20.34
CA LYS A 80 -13.06 -11.53 -21.62
C LYS A 80 -12.37 -12.89 -21.74
N VAL A 81 -12.09 -13.53 -20.61
CA VAL A 81 -11.44 -14.84 -20.52
C VAL A 81 -12.38 -15.80 -19.81
N LYS A 82 -12.77 -16.87 -20.50
CA LYS A 82 -13.60 -17.94 -19.93
C LYS A 82 -12.69 -18.96 -19.26
N LEU A 83 -12.69 -18.99 -17.94
CA LEU A 83 -11.93 -19.92 -17.14
C LEU A 83 -12.82 -21.04 -16.58
N LYS A 84 -12.27 -22.25 -16.48
CA LYS A 84 -12.83 -23.32 -15.64
C LYS A 84 -12.25 -23.22 -14.23
N ALA A 85 -12.92 -23.82 -13.26
CA ALA A 85 -12.48 -23.80 -11.85
C ALA A 85 -11.04 -24.33 -11.66
N ASP A 86 -10.68 -25.40 -12.37
CA ASP A 86 -9.35 -26.03 -12.33
C ASP A 86 -8.23 -25.20 -13.01
N ALA A 87 -8.59 -24.24 -13.86
CA ALA A 87 -7.67 -23.31 -14.52
C ALA A 87 -7.49 -21.99 -13.78
N LEU A 88 -8.27 -21.75 -12.71
CA LEU A 88 -8.21 -20.50 -11.93
C LEU A 88 -6.87 -20.34 -11.24
N ARG A 89 -6.36 -21.41 -10.62
CA ARG A 89 -5.05 -21.43 -9.98
C ARG A 89 -3.96 -21.77 -10.99
N VAL A 90 -2.90 -20.99 -11.00
CA VAL A 90 -1.68 -21.29 -11.78
C VAL A 90 -1.02 -22.54 -11.21
N LYS A 91 -0.69 -23.49 -12.07
CA LYS A 91 -0.05 -24.73 -11.65
C LYS A 91 1.42 -24.48 -11.28
N PRO A 92 1.98 -25.21 -10.31
CA PRO A 92 3.40 -25.07 -9.97
C PRO A 92 4.36 -25.28 -11.15
N ALA A 93 3.99 -26.17 -12.10
CA ALA A 93 4.77 -26.38 -13.32
C ALA A 93 4.82 -25.16 -14.21
N GLU A 94 3.73 -24.39 -14.33
CA GLU A 94 3.69 -23.17 -15.11
C GLU A 94 4.60 -22.07 -14.50
N LEU A 95 4.66 -21.98 -13.15
CA LEU A 95 5.57 -21.06 -12.47
C LEU A 95 7.04 -21.44 -12.74
N ALA A 96 7.38 -22.74 -12.65
CA ALA A 96 8.72 -23.25 -12.90
C ALA A 96 9.14 -23.06 -14.37
N GLU A 97 8.24 -23.30 -15.31
CA GLU A 97 8.48 -23.07 -16.76
C GLU A 97 8.71 -21.59 -17.04
N ALA A 98 7.88 -20.71 -16.50
CA ALA A 98 8.06 -19.27 -16.63
C ALA A 98 9.42 -18.82 -16.09
N HIS A 99 9.81 -19.30 -14.90
CA HIS A 99 11.11 -18.98 -14.30
C HIS A 99 12.29 -19.45 -15.15
N ALA A 100 12.20 -20.63 -15.74
CA ALA A 100 13.25 -21.16 -16.61
C ALA A 100 13.34 -20.45 -17.97
N SER A 101 12.29 -19.73 -18.38
CA SER A 101 12.19 -19.06 -19.70
C SER A 101 12.58 -17.59 -19.73
N VAL A 102 12.72 -16.93 -18.58
CA VAL A 102 13.11 -15.52 -18.51
C VAL A 102 14.63 -15.34 -18.61
N ALA A 103 15.04 -14.13 -18.98
CA ALA A 103 16.47 -13.80 -19.09
C ALA A 103 17.16 -13.87 -17.72
N PRO A 104 18.40 -14.40 -17.63
CA PRO A 104 19.17 -14.45 -16.38
C PRO A 104 19.31 -13.08 -15.73
N GLU A 105 19.53 -12.03 -16.52
CA GLU A 105 19.68 -10.64 -16.07
C GLU A 105 18.41 -10.13 -15.37
N PHE A 106 17.23 -10.57 -15.80
CA PHE A 106 15.98 -10.28 -15.12
C PHE A 106 15.95 -10.90 -13.72
N LEU A 107 16.35 -12.18 -13.58
CA LEU A 107 16.42 -12.86 -12.29
C LEU A 107 17.45 -12.22 -11.36
N GLU A 108 18.60 -11.83 -11.87
CA GLU A 108 19.61 -11.10 -11.10
C GLU A 108 19.05 -9.77 -10.57
N ALA A 109 18.36 -9.00 -11.42
CA ALA A 109 17.77 -7.73 -11.03
C ALA A 109 16.72 -7.89 -9.93
N ILE A 110 15.77 -8.83 -10.08
CA ILE A 110 14.72 -9.04 -9.05
C ILE A 110 15.30 -9.58 -7.73
N ARG A 111 16.33 -10.42 -7.76
CA ARG A 111 17.04 -10.90 -6.56
C ARG A 111 17.71 -9.76 -5.81
N GLN A 112 18.41 -8.87 -6.54
CA GLN A 112 19.04 -7.71 -5.91
C GLN A 112 18.01 -6.77 -5.29
N VAL A 113 16.92 -6.50 -6.01
CA VAL A 113 15.81 -5.68 -5.49
C VAL A 113 15.18 -6.34 -4.25
N LEU A 114 14.86 -7.62 -4.32
CA LEU A 114 14.30 -8.37 -3.18
C LEU A 114 15.23 -8.33 -1.97
N TYR A 115 16.54 -8.49 -2.19
CA TYR A 115 17.53 -8.40 -1.12
C TYR A 115 17.45 -7.02 -0.43
N ASN A 116 17.44 -5.92 -1.18
CA ASN A 116 17.34 -4.57 -0.64
C ASN A 116 16.03 -4.37 0.16
N VAL A 117 14.90 -4.84 -0.41
CA VAL A 117 13.59 -4.78 0.24
C VAL A 117 13.61 -5.54 1.57
N VAL A 118 14.06 -6.79 1.57
CA VAL A 118 14.08 -7.63 2.77
C VAL A 118 15.04 -7.07 3.82
N GLN A 119 16.20 -6.53 3.42
CA GLN A 119 17.14 -5.90 4.35
C GLN A 119 16.50 -4.69 5.06
N PHE A 120 15.89 -3.79 4.29
CA PHE A 120 15.21 -2.62 4.87
C PHE A 120 14.05 -3.05 5.77
N GLN A 121 13.17 -3.89 5.25
CA GLN A 121 11.95 -4.30 5.94
C GLN A 121 12.23 -5.08 7.24
N SER A 122 13.27 -5.92 7.25
CA SER A 122 13.73 -6.61 8.45
C SER A 122 14.33 -5.66 9.48
N GLY A 123 15.03 -4.62 9.01
CA GLY A 123 15.66 -3.61 9.87
C GLY A 123 14.66 -2.74 10.63
N VAL A 124 13.47 -2.48 10.04
CA VAL A 124 12.44 -1.63 10.65
C VAL A 124 11.40 -2.41 11.46
N LEU A 125 11.54 -3.74 11.61
CA LEU A 125 10.60 -4.55 12.36
C LEU A 125 10.53 -4.14 13.84
N HIS A 126 9.32 -3.95 14.32
CA HIS A 126 9.06 -3.75 15.75
C HIS A 126 9.40 -5.01 16.53
N ARG A 127 10.02 -4.85 17.69
CA ARG A 127 10.37 -5.93 18.60
C ARG A 127 9.38 -6.03 19.73
N ASP A 128 9.22 -7.25 20.27
CA ASP A 128 8.47 -7.46 21.51
C ASP A 128 9.04 -6.57 22.62
N ALA A 129 8.17 -5.88 23.36
CA ALA A 129 8.55 -5.01 24.45
C ALA A 129 8.02 -5.55 25.77
N VAL A 130 8.82 -5.44 26.82
CA VAL A 130 8.45 -5.82 28.18
C VAL A 130 8.69 -4.62 29.08
N MET A 131 7.62 -4.14 29.70
CA MET A 131 7.69 -3.15 30.75
C MET A 131 7.47 -3.82 32.11
N ARG A 132 8.53 -3.89 32.90
CA ARG A 132 8.45 -4.30 34.30
C ARG A 132 8.27 -3.05 35.15
N VAL A 133 7.03 -2.80 35.56
CA VAL A 133 6.72 -1.64 36.41
C VAL A 133 7.23 -1.87 37.83
N SER A 134 7.24 -3.14 38.29
CA SER A 134 7.80 -3.59 39.57
C SER A 134 7.95 -5.11 39.51
N GLU A 135 8.47 -5.72 40.60
CA GLU A 135 8.42 -7.18 40.76
C GLU A 135 6.98 -7.74 40.87
N ARG A 136 5.98 -6.84 40.97
CA ARG A 136 4.57 -7.18 41.21
C ARG A 136 3.74 -7.31 39.96
N HIS A 137 4.15 -6.66 38.83
CA HIS A 137 3.46 -6.80 37.53
C HIS A 137 4.36 -6.52 36.33
N GLU A 138 4.06 -7.19 35.26
CA GLU A 138 4.72 -7.06 33.97
C GLU A 138 3.66 -6.82 32.89
N LEU A 139 3.96 -5.88 31.99
CA LEU A 139 3.16 -5.60 30.80
C LEU A 139 4.01 -5.92 29.58
N HIS A 140 3.46 -6.71 28.66
CA HIS A 140 4.16 -7.11 27.45
C HIS A 140 3.39 -6.61 26.23
N LEU A 141 4.09 -6.15 25.23
CA LEU A 141 3.57 -5.93 23.89
C LEU A 141 4.23 -6.95 22.96
N ARG A 142 3.45 -7.86 22.42
CA ARG A 142 3.94 -8.96 21.59
C ARG A 142 3.46 -8.80 20.17
N TYR A 143 4.36 -8.91 19.19
CA TYR A 143 4.09 -8.86 17.75
C TYR A 143 4.08 -10.26 17.15
N ARG A 144 3.05 -10.56 16.36
CA ARG A 144 2.93 -11.82 15.61
C ARG A 144 2.53 -11.53 14.18
N PRO A 145 3.09 -12.23 13.17
CA PRO A 145 2.65 -12.09 11.80
C PRO A 145 1.16 -12.44 11.66
N LEU A 146 0.55 -11.93 10.60
CA LEU A 146 -0.72 -12.41 10.10
C LEU A 146 -0.55 -13.84 9.55
N ASP A 147 -1.61 -14.63 9.58
CA ASP A 147 -1.51 -16.04 9.18
C ASP A 147 -1.55 -16.17 7.65
N ARG A 148 -2.40 -15.35 6.98
CA ARG A 148 -2.60 -15.42 5.53
C ARG A 148 -2.83 -14.03 4.92
N VAL A 149 -2.08 -13.68 3.86
CA VAL A 149 -2.14 -12.37 3.19
C VAL A 149 -2.41 -12.53 1.70
N GLY A 150 -3.32 -11.72 1.18
CA GLY A 150 -3.62 -11.62 -0.24
C GLY A 150 -2.91 -10.42 -0.88
N VAL A 151 -2.19 -10.67 -1.96
CA VAL A 151 -1.53 -9.66 -2.78
C VAL A 151 -2.31 -9.51 -4.08
N TYR A 152 -2.78 -8.31 -4.37
CA TYR A 152 -3.37 -7.98 -5.64
C TYR A 152 -2.32 -7.30 -6.54
N CYS A 153 -2.07 -7.86 -7.71
CA CYS A 153 -1.25 -7.22 -8.74
C CYS A 153 -2.11 -6.80 -9.92
N PRO A 154 -2.06 -5.52 -10.34
CA PRO A 154 -2.80 -5.07 -11.51
C PRO A 154 -2.23 -5.66 -12.81
N GLY A 155 -3.09 -5.88 -13.80
CA GLY A 155 -2.73 -6.27 -15.17
C GLY A 155 -3.23 -5.21 -16.15
N GLY A 156 -2.83 -3.96 -15.92
CA GLY A 156 -3.29 -2.82 -16.72
C GLY A 156 -2.44 -2.57 -17.97
N ALA A 157 -1.77 -1.41 -18.03
CA ALA A 157 -0.96 -0.98 -19.17
C ALA A 157 0.40 -1.70 -19.28
N ALA A 158 0.87 -2.36 -18.20
CA ALA A 158 2.12 -3.10 -18.16
C ALA A 158 2.05 -4.24 -17.14
N ALA A 159 3.03 -5.15 -17.19
CA ALA A 159 3.34 -6.08 -16.11
C ALA A 159 4.17 -5.35 -15.04
N TYR A 160 3.89 -5.64 -13.76
CA TYR A 160 4.53 -4.95 -12.64
C TYR A 160 5.20 -5.95 -11.65
N PRO A 161 6.33 -6.59 -12.03
CA PRO A 161 7.09 -7.45 -11.12
C PRO A 161 7.50 -6.72 -9.83
N SER A 162 7.76 -5.41 -9.91
CA SER A 162 8.06 -4.56 -8.74
C SER A 162 6.95 -4.60 -7.70
N THR A 163 5.68 -4.61 -8.10
CA THR A 163 4.55 -4.71 -7.14
C THR A 163 4.61 -6.00 -6.33
N LEU A 164 5.01 -7.13 -6.94
CA LEU A 164 5.22 -8.39 -6.21
C LEU A 164 6.36 -8.25 -5.20
N LEU A 165 7.49 -7.69 -5.59
CA LEU A 165 8.65 -7.50 -4.70
C LEU A 165 8.31 -6.59 -3.53
N MET A 166 7.59 -5.48 -3.79
CA MET A 166 7.24 -4.44 -2.83
C MET A 166 6.05 -4.78 -1.91
N THR A 167 5.34 -5.86 -2.18
CA THR A 167 4.23 -6.36 -1.33
C THR A 167 4.59 -7.67 -0.65
N VAL A 168 5.13 -8.62 -1.40
CA VAL A 168 5.52 -9.93 -0.87
C VAL A 168 6.77 -9.84 0.01
N GLY A 169 7.78 -9.06 -0.41
CA GLY A 169 9.02 -8.86 0.37
C GLY A 169 8.77 -8.39 1.80
N PRO A 170 8.00 -7.31 2.03
CA PRO A 170 7.61 -6.89 3.38
C PRO A 170 6.81 -7.95 4.15
N ALA A 171 5.89 -8.68 3.50
CA ALA A 171 5.12 -9.75 4.14
C ALA A 171 6.03 -10.90 4.59
N GLN A 172 7.00 -11.31 3.75
CA GLN A 172 8.00 -12.33 4.10
C GLN A 172 8.92 -11.85 5.23
N ALA A 173 9.39 -10.60 5.21
CA ALA A 173 10.18 -10.01 6.29
C ALA A 173 9.43 -9.99 7.62
N ALA A 174 8.11 -9.80 7.60
CA ALA A 174 7.23 -9.87 8.76
C ALA A 174 7.04 -11.30 9.31
N GLY A 175 7.34 -12.32 8.52
CA GLY A 175 7.16 -13.73 8.86
C GLY A 175 5.78 -14.31 8.47
N VAL A 176 5.10 -13.72 7.48
CA VAL A 176 3.84 -14.28 6.95
C VAL A 176 4.13 -15.57 6.19
N GLU A 177 3.47 -16.67 6.58
CA GLU A 177 3.72 -17.98 5.99
C GLU A 177 2.88 -18.26 4.74
N GLN A 178 1.63 -17.76 4.71
CA GLN A 178 0.71 -17.98 3.60
C GLN A 178 0.48 -16.69 2.81
N ILE A 179 1.03 -16.63 1.62
CA ILE A 179 0.87 -15.48 0.72
C ILE A 179 0.20 -15.94 -0.57
N VAL A 180 -0.89 -15.28 -0.91
CA VAL A 180 -1.70 -15.54 -2.10
C VAL A 180 -1.56 -14.36 -3.04
N VAL A 181 -1.39 -14.62 -4.33
CA VAL A 181 -1.31 -13.59 -5.37
C VAL A 181 -2.50 -13.74 -6.32
N CYS A 182 -3.24 -12.64 -6.52
CA CYS A 182 -4.29 -12.53 -7.53
C CYS A 182 -3.88 -11.53 -8.60
N MET A 183 -3.94 -11.95 -9.87
CA MET A 183 -3.63 -11.15 -11.06
C MET A 183 -4.66 -11.41 -12.14
N PRO A 184 -5.06 -10.40 -12.94
CA PRO A 184 -5.94 -10.61 -14.08
C PRO A 184 -5.38 -11.66 -15.06
N PRO A 185 -6.23 -12.47 -15.72
CA PRO A 185 -5.83 -13.44 -16.74
C PRO A 185 -5.51 -12.73 -18.07
N LYS A 186 -4.40 -11.99 -18.12
CA LYS A 186 -3.92 -11.18 -19.25
C LYS A 186 -2.42 -11.33 -19.43
N ASP A 187 -1.92 -10.95 -20.62
CA ASP A 187 -0.48 -10.96 -20.94
C ASP A 187 0.34 -10.00 -20.08
N THR A 188 -0.29 -9.05 -19.40
CA THR A 188 0.32 -8.15 -18.42
C THR A 188 0.10 -8.61 -16.97
N GLY A 189 -0.58 -9.74 -16.75
CA GLY A 189 -0.91 -10.32 -15.45
C GLY A 189 -0.51 -11.78 -15.36
N ALA A 190 -1.47 -12.65 -15.09
CA ALA A 190 -1.24 -14.07 -14.81
C ALA A 190 -0.88 -14.95 -16.03
N TYR A 191 -0.72 -14.38 -17.21
CA TYR A 191 -0.11 -15.00 -18.39
C TYR A 191 1.27 -14.42 -18.74
N ASN A 192 1.71 -13.39 -18.02
CA ASN A 192 3.02 -12.79 -18.22
C ASN A 192 4.11 -13.68 -17.57
N ARG A 193 5.12 -14.04 -18.34
CA ARG A 193 6.19 -14.94 -17.87
C ARG A 193 7.07 -14.29 -16.78
N GLU A 194 7.35 -12.99 -16.88
CA GLU A 194 8.14 -12.24 -15.89
C GLU A 194 7.38 -12.15 -14.56
N MET A 195 6.05 -11.97 -14.58
CA MET A 195 5.21 -11.99 -13.37
C MET A 195 5.20 -13.37 -12.71
N LEU A 196 5.01 -14.43 -13.50
CA LEU A 196 5.01 -15.83 -12.99
C LEU A 196 6.39 -16.23 -12.50
N ALA A 197 7.47 -15.88 -13.21
CA ALA A 197 8.84 -16.10 -12.79
C ALA A 197 9.16 -15.40 -11.47
N THR A 198 8.68 -14.16 -11.29
CA THR A 198 8.82 -13.42 -10.03
C THR A 198 8.07 -14.12 -8.88
N CYS A 199 6.84 -14.61 -9.12
CA CYS A 199 6.12 -15.40 -8.12
C CYS A 199 6.90 -16.67 -7.73
N TYR A 200 7.51 -17.35 -8.70
CA TYR A 200 8.34 -18.54 -8.44
C TYR A 200 9.59 -18.18 -7.61
N GLU A 201 10.32 -17.14 -7.98
CA GLU A 201 11.50 -16.68 -7.26
C GLU A 201 11.19 -16.26 -5.81
N LEU A 202 10.02 -15.66 -5.59
CA LEU A 202 9.49 -15.31 -4.26
C LEU A 202 8.97 -16.52 -3.47
N GLY A 203 8.96 -17.73 -4.05
CA GLY A 203 8.44 -18.94 -3.40
C GLY A 203 6.92 -18.96 -3.21
N ILE A 204 6.18 -18.16 -3.97
CA ILE A 204 4.72 -18.10 -3.91
C ILE A 204 4.11 -19.38 -4.48
N LYS A 205 3.30 -20.06 -3.65
CA LYS A 205 2.66 -21.32 -4.02
C LYS A 205 1.24 -21.18 -4.54
N GLU A 206 0.62 -20.03 -4.28
CA GLU A 206 -0.77 -19.77 -4.61
C GLU A 206 -0.90 -18.51 -5.45
N VAL A 207 -1.05 -18.70 -6.76
CA VAL A 207 -1.26 -17.64 -7.74
C VAL A 207 -2.57 -17.91 -8.47
N TYR A 208 -3.45 -16.91 -8.53
CA TYR A 208 -4.78 -17.03 -9.11
C TYR A 208 -5.00 -16.04 -10.27
N ARG A 209 -5.67 -16.52 -11.31
CA ARG A 209 -6.06 -15.77 -12.51
C ARG A 209 -7.36 -15.01 -12.27
N ILE A 210 -7.35 -14.06 -11.34
CA ILE A 210 -8.51 -13.26 -10.97
C ILE A 210 -8.09 -11.79 -10.90
N GLY A 211 -8.78 -10.92 -11.63
CA GLY A 211 -8.59 -9.48 -11.59
C GLY A 211 -9.75 -8.73 -10.92
N GLY A 212 -9.65 -7.41 -10.86
CA GLY A 212 -10.74 -6.51 -10.52
C GLY A 212 -11.32 -6.65 -9.09
N ALA A 213 -12.50 -6.10 -8.91
CA ALA A 213 -13.22 -6.12 -7.62
C ALA A 213 -13.55 -7.55 -7.16
N GLN A 214 -13.81 -8.47 -8.10
CA GLN A 214 -14.11 -9.87 -7.79
C GLN A 214 -12.90 -10.60 -7.17
N ALA A 215 -11.66 -10.22 -7.49
CA ALA A 215 -10.46 -10.74 -6.84
C ALA A 215 -10.39 -10.31 -5.37
N ILE A 216 -10.66 -9.03 -5.11
CA ILE A 216 -10.70 -8.47 -3.75
C ILE A 216 -11.79 -9.16 -2.92
N ALA A 217 -12.99 -9.30 -3.47
CA ALA A 217 -14.09 -10.00 -2.80
C ALA A 217 -13.78 -11.48 -2.54
N ALA A 218 -13.17 -12.19 -3.52
CA ALA A 218 -12.77 -13.58 -3.37
C ALA A 218 -11.73 -13.78 -2.25
N MET A 219 -10.74 -12.91 -2.17
CA MET A 219 -9.75 -12.92 -1.08
C MET A 219 -10.38 -12.58 0.29
N ALA A 220 -11.33 -11.64 0.32
CA ALA A 220 -11.95 -11.20 1.57
C ALA A 220 -12.92 -12.23 2.17
N TYR A 221 -13.77 -12.84 1.35
CA TYR A 221 -14.82 -13.74 1.82
C TYR A 221 -14.43 -15.22 1.75
N GLY A 222 -13.42 -15.53 0.95
CA GLY A 222 -13.10 -16.89 0.57
C GLY A 222 -14.09 -17.46 -0.47
N VAL A 223 -13.58 -18.26 -1.38
CA VAL A 223 -14.37 -19.02 -2.34
C VAL A 223 -13.79 -20.43 -2.48
N GLU A 224 -14.50 -21.34 -3.15
CA GLU A 224 -13.97 -22.69 -3.38
C GLU A 224 -12.57 -22.62 -4.06
N GLY A 225 -11.58 -23.25 -3.44
CA GLY A 225 -10.19 -23.26 -3.90
C GLY A 225 -9.35 -22.04 -3.54
N LEU A 226 -9.95 -20.99 -2.98
CA LEU A 226 -9.25 -19.79 -2.47
C LEU A 226 -9.81 -19.41 -1.08
N PRO A 227 -9.22 -19.90 0.01
CA PRO A 227 -9.60 -19.50 1.38
C PRO A 227 -9.39 -18.02 1.61
N ALA A 228 -10.24 -17.43 2.49
CA ALA A 228 -10.13 -16.03 2.89
C ALA A 228 -8.76 -15.68 3.48
N VAL A 229 -8.39 -14.41 3.39
CA VAL A 229 -7.14 -13.86 3.91
C VAL A 229 -7.41 -12.87 5.06
N ASP A 230 -6.37 -12.60 5.86
CA ASP A 230 -6.46 -11.64 6.98
C ASP A 230 -6.24 -10.19 6.52
N MET A 231 -5.47 -10.01 5.44
CA MET A 231 -5.15 -8.70 4.88
C MET A 231 -5.01 -8.77 3.36
N ILE A 232 -5.47 -7.73 2.66
CA ILE A 232 -5.32 -7.57 1.21
C ILE A 232 -4.45 -6.35 0.95
N VAL A 233 -3.35 -6.54 0.21
CA VAL A 233 -2.41 -5.48 -0.16
C VAL A 233 -2.23 -5.38 -1.68
N GLY A 234 -1.72 -4.26 -2.12
CA GLY A 234 -1.37 -3.99 -3.52
C GLY A 234 -2.27 -2.94 -4.18
N PRO A 235 -1.71 -2.23 -5.17
CA PRO A 235 -2.39 -1.18 -5.91
C PRO A 235 -3.40 -1.75 -6.92
N GLY A 236 -4.32 -0.93 -7.37
CA GLY A 236 -5.29 -1.31 -8.39
C GLY A 236 -6.03 -0.11 -8.96
N ASN A 237 -6.90 -0.37 -9.93
CA ASN A 237 -7.76 0.67 -10.48
C ASN A 237 -8.87 1.09 -9.49
N GLN A 238 -9.68 2.08 -9.87
CA GLN A 238 -10.78 2.60 -9.06
C GLN A 238 -11.70 1.50 -8.48
N TYR A 239 -12.04 0.47 -9.24
CA TYR A 239 -12.91 -0.62 -8.77
C TYR A 239 -12.23 -1.49 -7.73
N VAL A 240 -10.93 -1.71 -7.84
CA VAL A 240 -10.11 -2.43 -6.85
C VAL A 240 -10.02 -1.62 -5.56
N ALA A 241 -9.73 -0.33 -5.65
CA ALA A 241 -9.66 0.58 -4.51
C ALA A 241 -11.00 0.65 -3.76
N LEU A 242 -12.11 0.77 -4.49
CA LEU A 242 -13.45 0.77 -3.91
C LEU A 242 -13.82 -0.60 -3.31
N ALA A 243 -13.40 -1.71 -3.92
CA ALA A 243 -13.62 -3.04 -3.37
C ALA A 243 -12.85 -3.24 -2.05
N LYS A 244 -11.58 -2.81 -1.99
CA LYS A 244 -10.79 -2.80 -0.75
C LYS A 244 -11.51 -1.99 0.35
N LYS A 245 -11.99 -0.78 0.00
CA LYS A 245 -12.80 0.04 0.92
C LYS A 245 -14.07 -0.67 1.39
N HIS A 246 -14.76 -1.38 0.50
CA HIS A 246 -16.01 -2.09 0.80
C HIS A 246 -15.80 -3.27 1.75
N VAL A 247 -14.72 -4.03 1.56
CA VAL A 247 -14.43 -5.22 2.40
C VAL A 247 -13.65 -4.90 3.67
N PHE A 248 -13.19 -3.65 3.84
CA PHE A 248 -12.49 -3.22 5.05
C PHE A 248 -13.38 -3.40 6.29
N GLY A 249 -12.83 -4.05 7.30
CA GLY A 249 -13.58 -4.48 8.49
C GLY A 249 -13.93 -5.98 8.48
N GLN A 250 -14.12 -6.59 7.30
CA GLN A 250 -14.12 -8.04 7.13
C GLN A 250 -12.69 -8.57 7.00
N VAL A 251 -11.84 -7.82 6.34
CA VAL A 251 -10.42 -8.08 6.12
C VAL A 251 -9.64 -6.77 6.28
N ALA A 252 -8.38 -6.83 6.71
CA ALA A 252 -7.51 -5.65 6.72
C ALA A 252 -7.07 -5.28 5.29
N ILE A 253 -6.71 -4.00 5.09
CA ILE A 253 -6.13 -3.53 3.83
C ILE A 253 -4.92 -2.65 4.11
N ASP A 254 -4.04 -2.47 3.12
CA ASP A 254 -2.92 -1.53 3.17
C ASP A 254 -3.41 -0.07 3.14
N CYS A 255 -3.95 0.35 1.98
CA CYS A 255 -4.49 1.69 1.79
C CYS A 255 -5.57 1.69 0.69
N ILE A 256 -6.24 2.84 0.54
CA ILE A 256 -7.14 3.10 -0.60
C ILE A 256 -6.34 3.94 -1.58
N ALA A 257 -5.69 3.26 -2.55
CA ALA A 257 -4.86 3.93 -3.54
C ALA A 257 -5.70 4.68 -4.56
N GLY A 258 -5.38 5.96 -4.77
CA GLY A 258 -5.85 6.80 -5.87
C GLY A 258 -4.88 6.79 -7.06
N PRO A 259 -4.98 7.77 -7.97
CA PRO A 259 -3.96 8.01 -8.99
C PRO A 259 -2.60 8.27 -8.34
N SER A 260 -1.53 7.80 -8.98
CA SER A 260 -0.17 8.05 -8.46
C SER A 260 0.23 9.51 -8.64
N GLU A 261 0.97 10.07 -7.68
CA GLU A 261 1.24 11.50 -7.62
C GLU A 261 2.65 11.83 -7.12
N ILE A 262 3.24 12.88 -7.72
CA ILE A 262 4.50 13.46 -7.24
C ILE A 262 4.34 14.96 -6.99
N VAL A 263 4.97 15.43 -5.93
CA VAL A 263 5.31 16.83 -5.73
C VAL A 263 6.83 16.95 -5.71
N VAL A 264 7.39 17.79 -6.58
CA VAL A 264 8.80 18.19 -6.54
C VAL A 264 8.89 19.55 -5.89
N ALA A 265 9.55 19.65 -4.73
CA ALA A 265 9.87 20.90 -4.07
C ALA A 265 11.29 21.32 -4.46
N ALA A 266 11.46 22.48 -5.10
CA ALA A 266 12.72 22.84 -5.72
C ALA A 266 13.06 24.33 -5.54
N ASP A 267 14.36 24.66 -5.40
CA ASP A 267 14.90 26.02 -5.39
C ASP A 267 15.86 26.27 -6.57
N ASP A 268 16.66 27.30 -6.46
CA ASP A 268 17.66 27.70 -7.47
C ASP A 268 18.82 26.71 -7.64
N ALA A 269 18.95 25.71 -6.78
CA ALA A 269 19.95 24.64 -6.91
C ALA A 269 19.47 23.46 -7.75
N ALA A 270 18.17 23.37 -8.04
CA ALA A 270 17.59 22.28 -8.79
C ALA A 270 17.98 22.33 -10.27
N HIS A 271 18.22 21.14 -10.86
CA HIS A 271 18.49 21.04 -12.29
C HIS A 271 17.17 20.85 -13.07
N PRO A 272 16.80 21.79 -13.97
CA PRO A 272 15.51 21.75 -14.65
C PRO A 272 15.23 20.45 -15.40
N ASP A 273 16.25 19.87 -16.00
CA ASP A 273 16.14 18.60 -16.74
C ASP A 273 15.83 17.39 -15.86
N TRP A 274 16.31 17.38 -14.61
CA TRP A 274 16.05 16.29 -13.67
C TRP A 274 14.65 16.41 -13.09
N VAL A 275 14.25 17.61 -12.68
CA VAL A 275 12.86 17.90 -12.27
C VAL A 275 11.88 17.52 -13.36
N ALA A 276 12.18 17.88 -14.62
CA ALA A 276 11.33 17.57 -15.75
C ALA A 276 11.16 16.06 -15.96
N LEU A 277 12.24 15.27 -15.83
CA LEU A 277 12.18 13.81 -15.97
C LEU A 277 11.41 13.15 -14.83
N ASP A 278 11.55 13.61 -13.59
CA ASP A 278 10.77 13.08 -12.47
C ASP A 278 9.27 13.34 -12.64
N MET A 279 8.90 14.55 -13.11
CA MET A 279 7.50 14.87 -13.41
C MET A 279 6.95 14.04 -14.58
N ILE A 280 7.76 13.77 -15.60
CA ILE A 280 7.35 12.92 -16.75
C ILE A 280 7.22 11.46 -16.30
N ALA A 281 8.17 10.94 -15.53
CA ALA A 281 8.14 9.56 -15.03
C ALA A 281 6.83 9.29 -14.26
N GLN A 282 6.41 10.23 -13.43
CA GLN A 282 5.12 10.12 -12.73
C GLN A 282 3.92 10.19 -13.68
N ALA A 283 4.00 11.02 -14.71
CA ALA A 283 2.92 11.18 -15.68
C ALA A 283 2.70 9.92 -16.56
N GLU A 284 3.70 9.05 -16.69
CA GLU A 284 3.58 7.77 -17.42
C GLU A 284 2.62 6.76 -16.77
N HIS A 285 2.25 6.92 -15.50
CA HIS A 285 1.26 6.05 -14.84
C HIS A 285 -0.16 6.17 -15.42
N SER A 286 -0.49 7.30 -16.02
CA SER A 286 -1.73 7.61 -16.78
C SER A 286 -3.02 7.00 -16.19
N PRO A 287 -3.71 7.71 -15.25
CA PRO A 287 -3.41 9.08 -14.85
C PRO A 287 -2.29 9.15 -13.82
N GLY A 288 -1.37 10.09 -14.02
CA GLY A 288 -0.34 10.47 -13.05
C GLY A 288 -0.41 11.96 -12.78
N VAL A 289 -0.32 12.36 -11.53
CA VAL A 289 -0.32 13.77 -11.11
C VAL A 289 1.10 14.22 -10.85
N SER A 290 1.53 15.33 -11.48
CA SER A 290 2.90 15.85 -11.37
C SER A 290 2.88 17.34 -11.05
N VAL A 291 3.42 17.73 -9.90
CA VAL A 291 3.39 19.10 -9.41
C VAL A 291 4.81 19.57 -9.07
N LEU A 292 5.24 20.69 -9.66
CA LEU A 292 6.40 21.43 -9.19
C LEU A 292 5.93 22.51 -8.21
N VAL A 293 6.58 22.60 -7.06
CA VAL A 293 6.43 23.72 -6.10
C VAL A 293 7.80 24.37 -5.94
N THR A 294 7.92 25.61 -6.37
CA THR A 294 9.20 26.35 -6.31
C THR A 294 9.01 27.79 -5.82
N TRP A 295 10.02 28.36 -5.21
CA TRP A 295 10.13 29.78 -4.88
C TRP A 295 11.23 30.49 -5.68
N TYR A 296 11.71 29.82 -6.74
CA TYR A 296 12.63 30.37 -7.74
C TYR A 296 11.91 30.45 -9.08
N GLU A 297 11.40 31.63 -9.42
CA GLU A 297 10.52 31.86 -10.58
C GLU A 297 11.10 31.38 -11.92
N PRO A 298 12.41 31.58 -12.24
CA PRO A 298 12.98 31.12 -13.50
C PRO A 298 12.82 29.60 -13.75
N LEU A 299 12.83 28.79 -12.69
CA LEU A 299 12.71 27.33 -12.78
C LEU A 299 11.36 26.91 -13.42
N ILE A 300 10.31 27.70 -13.26
CA ILE A 300 8.98 27.43 -13.85
C ILE A 300 9.08 27.27 -15.36
N GLU A 301 9.74 28.22 -16.04
CA GLU A 301 9.86 28.20 -17.50
C GLU A 301 10.89 27.17 -17.96
N GLU A 302 12.03 27.09 -17.28
CA GLU A 302 13.11 26.14 -17.58
C GLU A 302 12.61 24.68 -17.53
N VAL A 303 11.82 24.32 -16.53
CA VAL A 303 11.20 22.98 -16.39
C VAL A 303 10.15 22.76 -17.46
N ASN A 304 9.28 23.74 -17.72
CA ASN A 304 8.24 23.62 -18.74
C ASN A 304 8.84 23.36 -20.15
N GLU A 305 9.90 24.10 -20.50
CA GLU A 305 10.64 23.88 -21.76
C GLU A 305 11.33 22.50 -21.78
N SER A 306 11.95 22.10 -20.67
CA SER A 306 12.62 20.81 -20.57
C SER A 306 11.64 19.65 -20.73
N ILE A 307 10.47 19.71 -20.09
CA ILE A 307 9.40 18.71 -20.27
C ILE A 307 9.03 18.59 -21.77
N ALA A 308 8.79 19.72 -22.45
CA ALA A 308 8.39 19.70 -23.86
C ALA A 308 9.46 19.05 -24.75
N LYS A 309 10.75 19.32 -24.48
CA LYS A 309 11.89 18.75 -25.22
C LYS A 309 12.05 17.25 -24.97
N LYS A 310 11.86 16.78 -23.71
CA LYS A 310 12.09 15.38 -23.31
C LYS A 310 10.94 14.46 -23.72
N LEU A 311 9.70 14.90 -23.61
CA LEU A 311 8.54 14.13 -24.06
C LEU A 311 8.66 13.64 -25.51
N ALA A 312 9.26 14.45 -26.38
CA ALA A 312 9.41 14.10 -27.80
C ALA A 312 10.28 12.85 -28.05
N LYS A 313 11.04 12.38 -27.06
CA LYS A 313 11.98 11.24 -27.16
C LYS A 313 11.48 9.95 -26.48
N LEU A 314 10.31 9.99 -25.86
CA LEU A 314 9.81 8.87 -25.05
C LEU A 314 8.76 8.06 -25.81
N SER A 315 8.77 6.75 -25.58
CA SER A 315 7.83 5.82 -26.23
C SER A 315 6.37 6.00 -25.77
N ARG A 316 6.15 6.52 -24.55
CA ARG A 316 4.82 6.79 -23.97
C ARG A 316 4.48 8.29 -23.91
N ALA A 317 5.08 9.08 -24.81
CA ALA A 317 4.96 10.54 -24.83
C ALA A 317 3.52 11.05 -24.80
N ASP A 318 2.61 10.43 -25.57
CA ASP A 318 1.21 10.88 -25.66
C ASP A 318 0.45 10.67 -24.35
N LEU A 319 0.67 9.55 -23.66
CA LEU A 319 0.04 9.26 -22.36
C LEU A 319 0.56 10.20 -21.27
N ALA A 320 1.88 10.42 -21.23
CA ALA A 320 2.48 11.34 -20.27
C ALA A 320 2.05 12.78 -20.55
N ARG A 321 1.93 13.19 -21.81
CA ARG A 321 1.41 14.51 -22.20
C ARG A 321 -0.01 14.73 -21.71
N ASP A 322 -0.93 13.79 -21.98
CA ASP A 322 -2.33 13.88 -21.53
C ASP A 322 -2.41 14.01 -20.00
N SER A 323 -1.62 13.21 -19.27
CA SER A 323 -1.54 13.30 -17.80
C SER A 323 -1.04 14.66 -17.34
N LEU A 324 0.05 15.18 -17.93
CA LEU A 324 0.63 16.48 -17.55
C LEU A 324 -0.32 17.65 -17.86
N GLU A 325 -0.98 17.66 -19.03
CA GLU A 325 -1.89 18.74 -19.39
C GLU A 325 -3.17 18.75 -18.54
N ARG A 326 -3.65 17.59 -18.10
CA ARG A 326 -4.87 17.46 -17.30
C ARG A 326 -4.61 17.60 -15.80
N PHE A 327 -3.51 17.04 -15.31
CA PHE A 327 -3.25 16.86 -13.88
C PHE A 327 -1.95 17.50 -13.42
N GLY A 328 -1.11 18.00 -14.34
CA GLY A 328 0.13 18.68 -14.00
C GLY A 328 -0.08 20.11 -13.53
N ALA A 329 0.84 20.58 -12.67
CA ALA A 329 0.86 21.98 -12.21
C ALA A 329 2.28 22.49 -11.91
N LEU A 330 2.50 23.77 -12.17
CA LEU A 330 3.69 24.53 -11.81
C LEU A 330 3.25 25.60 -10.79
N VAL A 331 3.70 25.47 -9.54
CA VAL A 331 3.29 26.32 -8.42
C VAL A 331 4.45 27.21 -8.04
N LEU A 332 4.24 28.54 -8.13
CA LEU A 332 5.17 29.56 -7.65
C LEU A 332 4.78 29.98 -6.25
N ALA A 333 5.68 29.78 -5.30
CA ALA A 333 5.56 30.26 -3.92
C ALA A 333 6.37 31.56 -3.74
N PRO A 334 5.94 32.51 -2.89
CA PRO A 334 6.71 33.72 -2.63
C PRO A 334 7.99 33.45 -1.83
N ASP A 335 8.03 32.36 -1.07
CA ASP A 335 9.16 31.98 -0.24
C ASP A 335 9.14 30.47 0.12
N LYS A 336 10.25 29.97 0.71
CA LYS A 336 10.42 28.58 1.17
C LYS A 336 9.31 28.16 2.14
N LYS A 337 8.85 29.05 3.04
CA LYS A 337 7.82 28.75 4.03
C LYS A 337 6.47 28.47 3.36
N SER A 338 6.06 29.33 2.45
CA SER A 338 4.83 29.15 1.69
C SER A 338 4.86 27.89 0.80
N ALA A 339 6.03 27.57 0.22
CA ALA A 339 6.23 26.31 -0.51
C ALA A 339 6.04 25.10 0.40
N LEU A 340 6.62 25.10 1.60
CA LEU A 340 6.47 24.05 2.60
C LEU A 340 5.00 23.89 3.05
N GLU A 341 4.30 24.99 3.29
CA GLU A 341 2.88 24.98 3.63
C GLU A 341 2.04 24.36 2.49
N CYS A 342 2.35 24.69 1.24
CA CYS A 342 1.72 24.11 0.06
C CYS A 342 1.98 22.59 -0.03
N VAL A 343 3.21 22.16 0.13
CA VAL A 343 3.59 20.71 0.14
C VAL A 343 2.81 19.97 1.23
N ASN A 344 2.80 20.47 2.46
CA ASN A 344 2.07 19.86 3.56
C ASN A 344 0.54 19.88 3.34
N ALA A 345 0.01 20.87 2.62
CA ALA A 345 -1.41 20.93 2.26
C ALA A 345 -1.79 19.91 1.18
N LEU A 346 -0.92 19.69 0.22
CA LEU A 346 -1.10 18.65 -0.81
C LEU A 346 -1.00 17.25 -0.22
N ALA A 347 -0.08 17.01 0.74
CA ALA A 347 0.17 15.73 1.37
C ALA A 347 0.40 14.61 0.34
N PRO A 348 1.44 14.74 -0.51
CA PRO A 348 1.62 13.91 -1.69
C PRO A 348 2.03 12.47 -1.35
N GLU A 349 1.78 11.56 -2.29
CA GLU A 349 2.33 10.20 -2.30
C GLU A 349 3.87 10.24 -2.31
N HIS A 350 4.45 10.88 -3.33
CA HIS A 350 5.88 11.07 -3.47
C HIS A 350 6.22 12.56 -3.31
N LEU A 351 7.16 12.87 -2.44
CA LEU A 351 7.76 14.19 -2.31
C LEU A 351 9.24 14.12 -2.67
N HIS A 352 9.64 14.73 -3.78
CA HIS A 352 11.05 14.88 -4.11
C HIS A 352 11.52 16.29 -3.76
N ILE A 353 12.55 16.39 -2.93
CA ILE A 353 13.11 17.66 -2.45
C ILE A 353 14.43 17.91 -3.17
N GLN A 354 14.41 18.80 -4.16
CA GLN A 354 15.58 19.23 -4.93
C GLN A 354 15.94 20.66 -4.56
N THR A 355 16.39 20.84 -3.34
CA THR A 355 16.80 22.13 -2.78
C THR A 355 18.26 22.10 -2.37
N ARG A 356 18.84 23.27 -2.12
CA ARG A 356 20.21 23.43 -1.63
C ARG A 356 20.47 22.71 -0.30
N ASP A 357 19.45 22.63 0.55
CA ASP A 357 19.45 21.91 1.84
C ASP A 357 18.17 21.09 1.95
N PRO A 358 18.15 19.89 1.35
CA PRO A 358 16.95 19.06 1.32
C PRO A 358 16.60 18.48 2.69
N GLU A 359 17.58 18.20 3.57
CA GLU A 359 17.39 17.71 4.92
C GLU A 359 16.64 18.72 5.78
N ALA A 360 17.09 19.98 5.78
CA ALA A 360 16.43 21.06 6.55
C ALA A 360 15.04 21.42 6.02
N PHE A 361 14.71 21.11 4.77
CA PHE A 361 13.36 21.19 4.25
C PHE A 361 12.52 20.00 4.76
N ALA A 362 13.07 18.79 4.67
CA ALA A 362 12.41 17.55 5.05
C ALA A 362 12.02 17.52 6.53
N GLU A 363 12.84 18.03 7.44
CA GLU A 363 12.54 18.11 8.88
C GLU A 363 11.22 18.84 9.20
N GLN A 364 10.77 19.74 8.31
CA GLN A 364 9.55 20.50 8.46
C GLN A 364 8.36 19.90 7.69
N VAL A 365 8.60 18.85 6.89
CA VAL A 365 7.55 18.12 6.18
C VAL A 365 6.81 17.24 7.19
N ARG A 366 5.48 17.33 7.17
CA ARG A 366 4.61 16.57 8.06
C ARG A 366 3.80 15.52 7.32
N ASN A 367 3.53 15.74 6.05
CA ASN A 367 2.58 14.97 5.28
C ASN A 367 3.18 14.60 3.92
N ALA A 368 3.74 13.40 3.82
CA ALA A 368 4.15 12.79 2.55
C ALA A 368 4.16 11.26 2.72
N GLY A 369 3.85 10.52 1.67
CA GLY A 369 3.91 9.06 1.69
C GLY A 369 5.36 8.56 1.70
N ALA A 370 6.20 9.10 0.81
CA ALA A 370 7.65 8.91 0.79
C ALA A 370 8.35 10.23 0.46
N VAL A 371 9.54 10.45 1.02
CA VAL A 371 10.36 11.65 0.80
C VAL A 371 11.70 11.25 0.18
N PHE A 372 12.05 11.88 -0.93
CA PHE A 372 13.27 11.67 -1.70
C PHE A 372 14.15 12.91 -1.57
N LEU A 373 15.39 12.74 -1.10
CA LEU A 373 16.27 13.83 -0.72
C LEU A 373 17.38 14.04 -1.75
N GLY A 374 17.43 15.26 -2.28
CA GLY A 374 18.52 15.72 -3.13
C GLY A 374 18.47 15.17 -4.56
N PRO A 375 19.41 15.62 -5.39
CA PRO A 375 19.37 15.44 -6.84
C PRO A 375 19.63 14.01 -7.33
N PHE A 376 20.23 13.15 -6.49
CA PHE A 376 20.60 11.77 -6.85
C PHE A 376 19.61 10.72 -6.35
N THR A 377 18.45 11.14 -5.85
CA THR A 377 17.41 10.26 -5.31
C THR A 377 16.10 10.40 -6.10
N PRO A 378 16.09 10.08 -7.42
CA PRO A 378 14.85 10.14 -8.20
C PRO A 378 13.83 9.15 -7.65
N VAL A 379 12.54 9.45 -7.81
CA VAL A 379 11.42 8.62 -7.31
C VAL A 379 11.52 7.17 -7.78
N ALA A 380 11.97 6.95 -9.02
CA ALA A 380 12.19 5.61 -9.58
C ALA A 380 13.09 4.70 -8.71
N VAL A 381 14.03 5.27 -7.94
CA VAL A 381 14.86 4.47 -7.01
C VAL A 381 14.00 3.86 -5.90
N GLY A 382 13.01 4.61 -5.38
CA GLY A 382 12.04 4.13 -4.41
C GLY A 382 11.08 3.11 -4.99
N ASP A 383 10.62 3.34 -6.23
CA ASP A 383 9.68 2.44 -6.90
C ASP A 383 10.26 1.05 -7.16
N TYR A 384 11.59 0.95 -7.34
CA TYR A 384 12.22 -0.30 -7.77
C TYR A 384 13.21 -0.91 -6.78
N ALA A 385 14.10 -0.13 -6.13
CA ALA A 385 15.29 -0.72 -5.55
C ALA A 385 15.70 -0.27 -4.14
N ALA A 386 15.13 0.83 -3.62
CA ALA A 386 15.62 1.43 -2.36
C ALA A 386 15.34 0.59 -1.10
N GLY A 387 14.30 -0.26 -1.10
CA GLY A 387 13.94 -1.10 0.05
C GLY A 387 12.62 -0.75 0.73
N PRO A 388 12.26 0.53 0.98
CA PRO A 388 10.88 0.89 1.32
C PRO A 388 9.90 0.42 0.25
N SER A 389 8.68 0.04 0.65
CA SER A 389 7.64 -0.33 -0.31
C SER A 389 7.13 0.89 -1.08
N HIS A 390 6.85 0.70 -2.36
CA HIS A 390 6.22 1.72 -3.20
C HIS A 390 4.68 1.76 -3.08
N VAL A 391 4.08 0.93 -2.22
CA VAL A 391 2.65 1.02 -1.92
C VAL A 391 2.46 2.11 -0.88
N LEU A 392 2.09 3.28 -1.34
CA LEU A 392 2.07 4.51 -0.58
C LEU A 392 0.65 5.10 -0.47
N PRO A 393 0.39 5.92 0.55
CA PRO A 393 -0.87 6.63 0.68
C PRO A 393 -0.99 7.73 -0.38
N THR A 394 -2.08 7.72 -1.15
CA THR A 394 -2.38 8.69 -2.21
C THR A 394 -3.57 9.58 -1.85
N GLY A 395 -3.90 10.56 -2.69
CA GLY A 395 -5.10 11.39 -2.53
C GLY A 395 -5.10 12.25 -1.28
N GLY A 396 -3.93 12.65 -0.80
CA GLY A 396 -3.75 13.44 0.42
C GLY A 396 -3.95 12.62 1.71
N THR A 397 -4.01 11.28 1.64
CA THR A 397 -4.16 10.41 2.81
C THR A 397 -2.87 10.28 3.62
N ALA A 398 -1.73 10.71 3.09
CA ALA A 398 -0.46 10.81 3.84
C ALA A 398 -0.53 11.68 5.11
N ARG A 399 -1.65 12.38 5.33
CA ARG A 399 -1.95 13.10 6.59
C ARG A 399 -2.18 12.17 7.78
N TRP A 400 -2.56 10.91 7.54
CA TRP A 400 -2.92 9.95 8.58
C TRP A 400 -2.52 8.51 8.24
N ALA A 401 -2.16 8.22 6.99
CA ALA A 401 -1.70 6.92 6.54
C ALA A 401 -0.21 6.94 6.23
N SER A 402 0.42 5.79 6.29
CA SER A 402 1.83 5.57 5.95
C SER A 402 1.98 4.60 4.79
N GLY A 403 3.15 4.57 4.17
CA GLY A 403 3.51 3.54 3.20
C GLY A 403 3.56 2.16 3.83
N LEU A 404 3.26 1.14 3.02
CA LEU A 404 3.26 -0.25 3.44
C LEU A 404 4.66 -0.68 3.91
N ASN A 405 4.70 -1.32 5.06
CA ASN A 405 5.95 -1.90 5.59
C ASN A 405 5.69 -3.24 6.30
N ALA A 406 6.76 -3.91 6.70
CA ALA A 406 6.66 -5.23 7.35
C ALA A 406 5.84 -5.24 8.64
N ASN A 407 5.73 -4.11 9.36
CA ASN A 407 4.93 -4.05 10.59
C ASN A 407 3.42 -4.07 10.33
N ASP A 408 2.96 -3.69 9.14
CA ASP A 408 1.54 -3.73 8.76
C ASP A 408 1.03 -5.18 8.66
N PHE A 409 1.93 -6.13 8.38
CA PHE A 409 1.64 -7.55 8.34
C PHE A 409 1.73 -8.24 9.73
N ARG A 410 1.81 -7.46 10.80
CA ARG A 410 1.94 -7.96 12.16
C ARG A 410 0.86 -7.39 13.07
N LYS A 411 0.17 -8.29 13.78
CA LYS A 411 -0.76 -7.91 14.85
C LYS A 411 -0.01 -7.82 16.18
N ARG A 412 -0.37 -6.85 17.00
CA ARG A 412 0.18 -6.65 18.34
C ARG A 412 -0.84 -7.07 19.40
N THR A 413 -0.36 -7.76 20.43
CA THR A 413 -1.20 -8.22 21.54
C THR A 413 -0.57 -7.79 22.85
N SER A 414 -1.35 -7.15 23.73
CA SER A 414 -0.96 -6.84 25.10
C SER A 414 -1.12 -8.08 25.96
N LEU A 415 -0.06 -8.43 26.72
CA LEU A 415 -0.08 -9.49 27.73
C LEU A 415 0.15 -8.82 29.09
N MET A 416 -0.74 -9.07 30.02
CA MET A 416 -0.70 -8.49 31.35
C MET A 416 -0.52 -9.62 32.37
N ARG A 417 0.45 -9.46 33.26
CA ARG A 417 0.71 -10.41 34.33
C ARG A 417 0.83 -9.66 35.65
N PHE A 418 -0.04 -9.97 36.60
CA PHE A 418 -0.01 -9.44 37.94
C PHE A 418 0.25 -10.56 38.94
N THR A 419 1.06 -10.25 39.96
CA THR A 419 1.09 -11.05 41.19
C THR A 419 -0.10 -10.69 42.06
N ARG A 420 -0.36 -11.47 43.11
CA ARG A 420 -1.40 -11.15 44.10
C ARG A 420 -1.22 -9.75 44.69
N ASN A 421 0.00 -9.42 45.08
CA ASN A 421 0.33 -8.13 45.68
C ASN A 421 0.15 -6.99 44.65
N GLY A 422 0.56 -7.21 43.43
CA GLY A 422 0.34 -6.24 42.36
C GLY A 422 -1.14 -6.00 42.08
N LEU A 423 -1.98 -7.05 42.15
CA LEU A 423 -3.42 -6.88 42.01
C LEU A 423 -3.99 -6.10 43.22
N LYS A 424 -3.54 -6.38 44.45
CA LYS A 424 -3.99 -5.65 45.65
C LYS A 424 -3.68 -4.15 45.55
N ASP A 425 -2.56 -3.79 44.95
CA ASP A 425 -2.14 -2.38 44.83
C ASP A 425 -3.13 -1.57 43.96
N ILE A 426 -3.70 -2.16 42.89
CA ILE A 426 -4.59 -1.47 41.96
C ILE A 426 -6.09 -1.78 42.19
N ALA A 427 -6.40 -2.78 43.03
CA ALA A 427 -7.77 -3.23 43.27
C ALA A 427 -8.72 -2.11 43.72
N PRO A 428 -8.35 -1.19 44.64
CA PRO A 428 -9.23 -0.10 45.07
C PRO A 428 -9.70 0.76 43.90
N ASP A 429 -8.80 1.14 43.00
CA ASP A 429 -9.14 2.00 41.85
C ASP A 429 -10.04 1.28 40.83
N VAL A 430 -9.72 0.02 40.53
CA VAL A 430 -10.51 -0.78 39.59
C VAL A 430 -11.93 -1.02 40.12
N ILE A 431 -12.05 -1.38 41.43
CA ILE A 431 -13.35 -1.61 42.08
C ILE A 431 -14.17 -0.34 42.08
N TYR A 432 -13.56 0.80 42.42
CA TYR A 432 -14.24 2.09 42.45
C TYR A 432 -14.77 2.48 41.10
N LEU A 433 -13.94 2.46 40.08
CA LEU A 433 -14.35 2.82 38.70
C LEU A 433 -15.41 1.87 38.14
N ALA A 434 -15.26 0.55 38.35
CA ALA A 434 -16.25 -0.42 37.90
C ALA A 434 -17.64 -0.19 38.56
N ASN A 435 -17.65 0.20 39.84
CA ASN A 435 -18.92 0.55 40.51
C ASN A 435 -19.51 1.87 40.00
N VAL A 436 -18.71 2.89 39.71
CA VAL A 436 -19.17 4.15 39.10
C VAL A 436 -19.82 3.88 37.72
N GLU A 437 -19.27 2.95 36.96
CA GLU A 437 -19.80 2.53 35.65
C GLU A 437 -21.00 1.55 35.76
N GLY A 438 -21.35 1.11 36.98
CA GLY A 438 -22.40 0.12 37.22
C GLY A 438 -21.99 -1.32 36.84
N LEU A 439 -20.70 -1.57 36.58
CA LEU A 439 -20.17 -2.88 36.20
C LEU A 439 -19.80 -3.70 37.43
N THR A 440 -20.79 -4.03 38.23
CA THR A 440 -20.60 -4.69 39.54
C THR A 440 -19.92 -6.06 39.46
N ALA A 441 -20.12 -6.81 38.39
CA ALA A 441 -19.39 -8.06 38.15
C ALA A 441 -17.89 -7.86 37.92
N HIS A 442 -17.47 -6.73 37.31
CA HIS A 442 -16.06 -6.37 37.18
C HIS A 442 -15.44 -6.07 38.56
N ALA A 443 -16.14 -5.29 39.39
CA ALA A 443 -15.73 -5.01 40.75
C ALA A 443 -15.58 -6.30 41.55
N ALA A 444 -16.60 -7.14 41.58
CA ALA A 444 -16.59 -8.43 42.31
C ALA A 444 -15.49 -9.38 41.80
N SER A 445 -15.18 -9.36 40.50
CA SER A 445 -14.11 -10.18 39.93
C SER A 445 -12.73 -9.81 40.47
N VAL A 446 -12.48 -8.54 40.79
CA VAL A 446 -11.24 -8.06 41.40
C VAL A 446 -11.28 -8.29 42.90
N GLU A 447 -12.36 -7.95 43.57
CA GLU A 447 -12.55 -8.13 45.03
C GLU A 447 -12.27 -9.56 45.48
N ILE A 448 -12.86 -10.55 44.81
CA ILE A 448 -12.70 -11.97 45.21
C ILE A 448 -11.24 -12.43 45.12
N ARG A 449 -10.46 -11.85 44.22
CA ARG A 449 -9.03 -12.18 44.05
C ARG A 449 -8.13 -11.39 44.98
N ALA A 450 -8.48 -10.16 45.29
CA ALA A 450 -7.71 -9.31 46.20
C ALA A 450 -7.91 -9.74 47.66
N ASN A 451 -9.13 -10.15 48.06
CA ASN A 451 -9.50 -10.46 49.42
C ASN A 451 -9.32 -11.94 49.83
N ASN A 452 -9.46 -12.87 48.86
CA ASN A 452 -9.34 -14.31 49.19
C ASN A 452 -7.90 -14.81 49.14
N ASN A 453 -7.53 -15.63 50.12
CA ASN A 453 -6.37 -16.53 50.06
C ASN A 453 -6.66 -17.73 49.14
N GLY A 454 -7.06 -17.47 47.89
CA GLY A 454 -7.34 -18.48 46.88
C GLY A 454 -6.24 -19.54 46.76
N PRO A 455 -6.52 -20.71 46.16
CA PRO A 455 -5.55 -21.79 46.07
C PRO A 455 -4.26 -21.28 45.44
N GLU A 456 -3.14 -21.64 46.01
CA GLU A 456 -1.81 -21.41 45.42
C GLU A 456 -1.87 -21.86 43.94
N ALA A 457 -1.31 -21.02 43.07
CA ALA A 457 -1.25 -21.37 41.66
C ALA A 457 -0.70 -22.81 41.52
N ARG A 458 -1.45 -23.66 40.83
CA ARG A 458 -0.99 -25.04 40.56
C ARG A 458 0.47 -24.99 40.10
N PRO A 459 1.36 -25.80 40.71
CA PRO A 459 2.75 -25.81 40.29
C PRO A 459 2.80 -26.04 38.78
N LYS A 460 3.65 -25.26 38.10
CA LYS A 460 3.86 -25.47 36.67
C LYS A 460 4.16 -26.94 36.43
N PRO A 461 3.53 -27.60 35.44
CA PRO A 461 3.97 -28.92 35.05
C PRO A 461 5.46 -28.82 34.74
N LYS A 462 6.25 -29.70 35.32
CA LYS A 462 7.69 -29.83 35.00
C LYS A 462 7.74 -30.06 33.48
N VAL A 463 8.18 -29.08 32.73
CA VAL A 463 8.53 -29.27 31.33
C VAL A 463 9.79 -30.09 31.36
N ASP A 464 9.67 -31.39 31.05
CA ASP A 464 10.82 -32.25 30.84
C ASP A 464 11.68 -31.58 29.77
N LYS A 465 12.92 -31.29 30.12
CA LYS A 465 13.88 -30.75 29.16
C LYS A 465 13.98 -31.74 27.98
N VAL A 466 13.46 -31.33 26.81
CA VAL A 466 13.72 -32.07 25.58
C VAL A 466 15.25 -32.19 25.46
N PRO A 467 15.79 -33.40 25.33
CA PRO A 467 17.24 -33.56 25.17
C PRO A 467 17.69 -32.79 23.93
N ALA A 468 18.70 -31.95 24.08
CA ALA A 468 19.31 -31.30 22.93
C ALA A 468 19.73 -32.38 21.94
N ALA A 469 19.11 -32.37 20.75
CA ALA A 469 19.52 -33.24 19.66
C ALA A 469 20.99 -32.98 19.36
N ALA A 470 21.80 -34.01 19.47
CA ALA A 470 23.22 -33.97 19.22
C ALA A 470 23.48 -33.39 17.82
N ALA A 471 24.28 -32.32 17.79
CA ALA A 471 24.79 -31.74 16.54
C ALA A 471 25.53 -32.86 15.77
N ALA A 472 24.90 -33.35 14.71
CA ALA A 472 25.59 -34.22 13.75
C ALA A 472 26.67 -33.40 13.04
N LYS A 473 27.93 -33.68 13.40
CA LYS A 473 29.09 -33.35 12.55
C LYS A 473 28.99 -34.17 11.27
N LYS A 474 28.85 -33.52 10.14
CA LYS A 474 29.63 -33.77 8.92
C LYS A 474 29.29 -32.70 7.89
#